data_4664f141b69a43a8807c9064512e381a
#
_entry.id   4664f141b69a43a8807c9064512e381a
#
_cell.length_a   1.000
_cell.length_b   1.000
_cell.length_c   1.000
_cell.angle_alpha   90.00
_cell.angle_beta   90.00
_cell.angle_gamma   90.00
#
_symmetry.space_group_name_H-M   'P 1'
#
loop_
_entity.id
_entity.type
_entity.pdbx_description
1 polymer ?
#
loop_
_entity_poly.entity_id
_entity_poly.type
_entity_poly.pdbx_seq_one_letter_code
_entity_poly.pdbx_strand_id
1 'polypeptide(L)'
;LILVPWSVFSIIMLSAFGAYSIFALTLIFITRKKIKREMVGFASSYSHMQQELLYNISNPYCILDTSGKVLWMNKNMQNVTHTSGDYNQNIAILFENLTPNKFPTEKGGKTELCFSFEDRDYRAEIKRVEVGNEAGDYSNITKVKTIHIPEMSFIVVGLEDITEVNMYIKRGRDKQLVVAVIDIDNYEDSIENIAESKQSFVVGLIDKYIYDYFERVNAFVKKIDEDRFIAAFTYDGLSVFIKDQFSILETVKSVDIGKDVIQPTLSIGIGAGS
;
A
#
# COMPACT_ATOMS: atom_id res chain seq x y z
N LEU A 1 -85.97 -41.47 -9.60
CA LEU A 1 -85.26 -40.21 -9.57
C LEU A 1 -85.79 -39.40 -8.37
N ILE A 2 -84.99 -39.35 -7.29
CA ILE A 2 -85.30 -38.55 -6.07
C ILE A 2 -84.94 -37.10 -6.42
N LEU A 3 -85.94 -36.27 -6.66
CA LEU A 3 -85.76 -34.85 -6.79
C LEU A 3 -85.43 -34.23 -5.44
N VAL A 4 -84.13 -33.99 -5.21
CA VAL A 4 -83.64 -33.26 -4.03
C VAL A 4 -84.18 -31.81 -4.12
N PRO A 5 -84.98 -31.29 -3.17
CA PRO A 5 -85.51 -29.97 -3.24
C PRO A 5 -84.42 -28.93 -3.33
N TRP A 6 -84.59 -27.91 -4.14
CA TRP A 6 -83.60 -26.86 -4.41
C TRP A 6 -82.99 -26.23 -3.17
N SER A 7 -83.72 -26.14 -2.07
CA SER A 7 -83.24 -25.67 -0.77
C SER A 7 -82.14 -26.53 -0.14
N VAL A 8 -82.27 -27.89 -0.26
CA VAL A 8 -81.27 -28.82 0.28
C VAL A 8 -79.98 -28.80 -0.54
N PHE A 9 -80.09 -28.66 -1.89
CA PHE A 9 -78.97 -28.53 -2.78
C PHE A 9 -78.16 -27.24 -2.48
N SER A 10 -78.89 -26.10 -2.27
CA SER A 10 -78.25 -24.81 -1.91
C SER A 10 -77.47 -24.89 -0.57
N ILE A 11 -78.00 -25.58 0.41
CA ILE A 11 -77.39 -25.73 1.75
C ILE A 11 -76.10 -26.57 1.59
N ILE A 12 -76.14 -27.66 0.84
CA ILE A 12 -74.96 -28.51 0.58
C ILE A 12 -73.84 -27.74 -0.13
N MET A 13 -74.19 -26.95 -1.16
CA MET A 13 -73.24 -26.14 -1.91
C MET A 13 -72.62 -25.06 -1.01
N LEU A 14 -73.46 -24.39 -0.17
CA LEU A 14 -72.98 -23.37 0.76
C LEU A 14 -72.02 -23.94 1.81
N SER A 15 -72.34 -25.15 2.35
CA SER A 15 -71.49 -25.82 3.33
C SER A 15 -70.13 -26.32 2.70
N ALA A 16 -70.16 -26.82 1.47
CA ALA A 16 -68.98 -27.20 0.73
C ALA A 16 -68.07 -26.01 0.42
N PHE A 17 -68.67 -24.88 0.02
CA PHE A 17 -67.95 -23.63 -0.19
C PHE A 17 -67.34 -23.09 1.10
N GLY A 18 -68.07 -23.13 2.21
CA GLY A 18 -67.55 -22.76 3.52
C GLY A 18 -66.37 -23.63 3.96
N ALA A 19 -66.47 -24.96 3.80
CA ALA A 19 -65.39 -25.85 4.12
C ALA A 19 -64.16 -25.61 3.23
N TYR A 20 -64.34 -25.41 1.92
CA TYR A 20 -63.28 -25.05 0.99
C TYR A 20 -62.59 -23.74 1.39
N SER A 21 -63.34 -22.72 1.72
CA SER A 21 -62.80 -21.43 2.13
C SER A 21 -61.96 -21.53 3.41
N ILE A 22 -62.42 -22.28 4.41
CA ILE A 22 -61.68 -22.51 5.62
C ILE A 22 -60.38 -23.30 5.36
N PHE A 23 -60.45 -24.32 4.48
CA PHE A 23 -59.28 -25.08 4.08
C PHE A 23 -58.28 -24.23 3.31
N ALA A 24 -58.71 -23.40 2.37
CA ALA A 24 -57.86 -22.47 1.63
C ALA A 24 -57.18 -21.45 2.56
N LEU A 25 -57.90 -20.87 3.52
CA LEU A 25 -57.39 -19.93 4.51
C LEU A 25 -56.33 -20.59 5.41
N THR A 26 -56.57 -21.82 5.86
CA THR A 26 -55.60 -22.57 6.67
C THR A 26 -54.34 -22.90 5.89
N LEU A 27 -54.44 -23.31 4.64
CA LEU A 27 -53.29 -23.52 3.75
C LEU A 27 -52.46 -22.24 3.56
N ILE A 28 -53.13 -21.13 3.26
CA ILE A 28 -52.48 -19.81 3.09
C ILE A 28 -51.73 -19.44 4.40
N PHE A 29 -52.38 -19.63 5.55
CA PHE A 29 -51.77 -19.28 6.81
C PHE A 29 -50.54 -20.14 7.16
N ILE A 30 -50.60 -21.44 6.91
CA ILE A 30 -49.48 -22.38 7.13
C ILE A 30 -48.34 -22.05 6.16
N THR A 31 -48.65 -21.85 4.89
CA THR A 31 -47.65 -21.54 3.85
C THR A 31 -46.95 -20.20 4.13
N ARG A 32 -47.72 -19.16 4.49
CA ARG A 32 -47.15 -17.86 4.87
C ARG A 32 -46.21 -17.96 6.08
N LYS A 33 -46.57 -18.75 7.12
CA LYS A 33 -45.72 -18.98 8.28
C LYS A 33 -44.42 -19.70 7.90
N LYS A 34 -44.51 -20.70 7.03
CA LYS A 34 -43.33 -21.45 6.56
C LYS A 34 -42.39 -20.56 5.75
N ILE A 35 -42.91 -19.84 4.75
CA ILE A 35 -42.14 -18.92 3.91
C ILE A 35 -41.44 -17.84 4.78
N LYS A 36 -42.19 -17.22 5.71
CA LYS A 36 -41.61 -16.21 6.60
C LYS A 36 -40.44 -16.76 7.44
N ARG A 37 -40.55 -17.98 7.93
CA ARG A 37 -39.50 -18.61 8.75
C ARG A 37 -38.27 -18.96 7.89
N GLU A 38 -38.50 -19.47 6.68
CA GLU A 38 -37.40 -19.77 5.74
C GLU A 38 -36.69 -18.52 5.25
N MET A 39 -37.42 -17.42 4.97
CA MET A 39 -36.81 -16.13 4.60
C MET A 39 -35.97 -15.53 5.74
N VAL A 40 -36.46 -15.58 6.99
CA VAL A 40 -35.71 -15.10 8.14
C VAL A 40 -34.45 -15.97 8.37
N GLY A 41 -34.58 -17.30 8.24
CA GLY A 41 -33.44 -18.22 8.33
C GLY A 41 -32.40 -17.96 7.23
N PHE A 42 -32.81 -17.76 5.99
CA PHE A 42 -31.94 -17.42 4.86
C PHE A 42 -31.23 -16.07 5.11
N ALA A 43 -31.99 -15.01 5.48
CA ALA A 43 -31.41 -13.70 5.75
C ALA A 43 -30.37 -13.74 6.89
N SER A 44 -30.67 -14.50 7.96
CA SER A 44 -29.73 -14.68 9.08
C SER A 44 -28.47 -15.43 8.65
N SER A 45 -28.62 -16.55 7.90
CA SER A 45 -27.49 -17.32 7.39
C SER A 45 -26.62 -16.54 6.42
N TYR A 46 -27.26 -15.75 5.54
CA TYR A 46 -26.56 -14.88 4.60
C TYR A 46 -25.78 -13.78 5.31
N SER A 47 -26.39 -13.13 6.32
CA SER A 47 -25.70 -12.14 7.14
C SER A 47 -24.52 -12.73 7.91
N HIS A 48 -24.68 -13.92 8.47
CA HIS A 48 -23.58 -14.61 9.16
C HIS A 48 -22.43 -14.97 8.22
N MET A 49 -22.74 -15.47 7.03
CA MET A 49 -21.74 -15.76 5.99
C MET A 49 -21.00 -14.49 5.56
N GLN A 50 -21.71 -13.38 5.35
CA GLN A 50 -21.07 -12.10 5.01
C GLN A 50 -20.13 -11.63 6.13
N GLN A 51 -20.56 -11.73 7.40
CA GLN A 51 -19.70 -11.36 8.53
C GLN A 51 -18.45 -12.23 8.59
N GLU A 52 -18.57 -13.54 8.37
CA GLU A 52 -17.44 -14.45 8.40
C GLU A 52 -16.47 -14.20 7.24
N LEU A 53 -16.99 -13.93 6.05
CA LEU A 53 -16.16 -13.55 4.89
C LEU A 53 -15.39 -12.25 5.16
N LEU A 54 -16.05 -11.20 5.67
CA LEU A 54 -15.41 -9.93 6.01
C LEU A 54 -14.36 -10.08 7.11
N TYR A 55 -14.65 -10.93 8.10
CA TYR A 55 -13.73 -11.16 9.22
C TYR A 55 -12.47 -11.90 8.80
N ASN A 56 -12.56 -12.81 7.81
CA ASN A 56 -11.47 -13.64 7.31
C ASN A 56 -10.75 -13.06 6.08
N ILE A 57 -11.04 -11.81 5.66
CA ILE A 57 -10.26 -11.14 4.63
C ILE A 57 -8.79 -11.07 5.06
N SER A 58 -7.89 -11.50 4.17
CA SER A 58 -6.45 -11.61 4.46
C SER A 58 -5.79 -10.27 4.77
N ASN A 59 -6.25 -9.18 4.16
CA ASN A 59 -5.72 -7.85 4.44
C ASN A 59 -6.36 -7.24 5.69
N PRO A 60 -5.62 -6.43 6.46
CA PRO A 60 -6.18 -5.63 7.55
C PRO A 60 -7.18 -4.61 7.03
N TYR A 61 -8.42 -4.63 7.56
CA TYR A 61 -9.49 -3.70 7.20
C TYR A 61 -10.19 -3.13 8.41
N CYS A 62 -10.56 -1.84 8.34
CA CYS A 62 -11.45 -1.23 9.31
C CYS A 62 -12.47 -0.28 8.65
N ILE A 63 -13.56 -0.05 9.35
CA ILE A 63 -14.63 0.89 9.00
C ILE A 63 -14.65 1.96 10.08
N LEU A 64 -14.61 3.22 9.65
CA LEU A 64 -14.60 4.39 10.49
C LEU A 64 -15.84 5.25 10.18
N ASP A 65 -16.21 6.08 11.12
CA ASP A 65 -17.06 7.23 10.83
C ASP A 65 -16.23 8.35 10.15
N THR A 66 -16.89 9.41 9.73
CA THR A 66 -16.26 10.57 9.08
C THR A 66 -15.31 11.36 10.00
N SER A 67 -15.40 11.17 11.32
CA SER A 67 -14.50 11.77 12.31
C SER A 67 -13.23 10.93 12.58
N GLY A 68 -13.14 9.74 11.97
CA GLY A 68 -12.03 8.81 12.16
C GLY A 68 -12.20 7.85 13.34
N LYS A 69 -13.39 7.81 13.95
CA LYS A 69 -13.71 6.88 15.03
C LYS A 69 -13.92 5.49 14.45
N VAL A 70 -13.28 4.49 15.03
CA VAL A 70 -13.39 3.10 14.60
C VAL A 70 -14.75 2.53 14.95
N LEU A 71 -15.47 2.03 13.94
CA LEU A 71 -16.76 1.35 14.07
C LEU A 71 -16.59 -0.17 14.02
N TRP A 72 -15.66 -0.64 13.23
CA TRP A 72 -15.41 -2.07 13.08
C TRP A 72 -13.99 -2.33 12.52
N MET A 73 -13.39 -3.45 12.91
CA MET A 73 -12.12 -3.98 12.39
C MET A 73 -12.22 -5.47 12.15
N ASN A 74 -11.55 -5.97 11.09
CA ASN A 74 -11.37 -7.40 10.95
C ASN A 74 -10.24 -7.92 11.85
N LYS A 75 -10.12 -9.26 11.95
CA LYS A 75 -9.11 -9.91 12.79
C LYS A 75 -7.68 -9.48 12.45
N ASN A 76 -7.37 -9.31 11.17
CA ASN A 76 -6.02 -8.93 10.75
C ASN A 76 -5.69 -7.49 11.13
N MET A 77 -6.65 -6.56 11.08
CA MET A 77 -6.45 -5.21 11.58
C MET A 77 -6.24 -5.20 13.10
N GLN A 78 -7.00 -6.00 13.85
CA GLN A 78 -6.81 -6.16 15.30
C GLN A 78 -5.42 -6.72 15.63
N ASN A 79 -4.91 -7.66 14.85
CA ASN A 79 -3.56 -8.20 15.03
C ASN A 79 -2.48 -7.13 14.78
N VAL A 80 -2.64 -6.31 13.74
CA VAL A 80 -1.68 -5.23 13.43
C VAL A 80 -1.70 -4.14 14.50
N THR A 81 -2.88 -3.81 15.03
CA THR A 81 -3.04 -2.74 16.04
C THR A 81 -2.91 -3.23 17.48
N HIS A 82 -2.73 -4.53 17.70
CA HIS A 82 -2.71 -5.19 19.02
C HIS A 82 -3.93 -4.85 19.88
N THR A 83 -5.08 -4.57 19.24
CA THR A 83 -6.32 -4.22 19.93
C THR A 83 -7.27 -5.41 19.99
N SER A 84 -7.85 -5.66 21.15
CA SER A 84 -8.85 -6.72 21.36
C SER A 84 -10.28 -6.17 21.36
N GLY A 85 -10.73 -5.62 20.22
CA GLY A 85 -12.16 -5.36 19.97
C GLY A 85 -12.79 -4.12 20.61
N ASP A 86 -12.03 -3.25 21.23
CA ASP A 86 -12.53 -1.97 21.77
C ASP A 86 -12.56 -0.90 20.67
N TYR A 87 -13.68 -0.87 19.91
CA TYR A 87 -13.84 -0.07 18.67
C TYR A 87 -14.14 1.41 18.90
N ASN A 88 -14.03 1.93 20.12
CA ASN A 88 -14.47 3.29 20.43
C ASN A 88 -13.37 4.35 20.31
N GLN A 89 -12.21 3.99 19.74
CA GLN A 89 -11.03 4.85 19.63
C GLN A 89 -10.94 5.51 18.25
N ASN A 90 -10.25 6.64 18.18
CA ASN A 90 -9.93 7.27 16.90
C ASN A 90 -8.75 6.55 16.24
N ILE A 91 -8.83 6.31 14.94
CA ILE A 91 -7.80 5.62 14.18
C ILE A 91 -6.44 6.33 14.24
N ALA A 92 -6.42 7.66 14.41
CA ALA A 92 -5.21 8.45 14.56
C ALA A 92 -4.41 8.13 15.84
N ILE A 93 -5.05 7.51 16.85
CA ILE A 93 -4.36 7.03 18.05
C ILE A 93 -3.58 5.75 17.75
N LEU A 94 -4.11 4.91 16.86
CA LEU A 94 -3.48 3.66 16.44
C LEU A 94 -2.42 3.90 15.37
N PHE A 95 -2.70 4.81 14.44
CA PHE A 95 -1.81 5.17 13.34
C PHE A 95 -1.76 6.70 13.21
N GLU A 96 -0.70 7.33 13.69
CA GLU A 96 -0.52 8.80 13.66
C GLU A 96 -0.67 9.40 12.25
N ASN A 97 -0.39 8.60 11.22
CA ASN A 97 -0.49 8.99 9.83
C ASN A 97 -1.92 9.01 9.26
N LEU A 98 -2.88 8.33 9.91
CA LEU A 98 -4.28 8.20 9.46
C LEU A 98 -5.18 9.24 10.15
N THR A 99 -5.03 10.49 9.77
CA THR A 99 -5.81 11.61 10.33
C THR A 99 -7.02 11.96 9.44
N PRO A 100 -8.14 12.44 10.00
CA PRO A 100 -9.37 12.73 9.26
C PRO A 100 -9.19 13.73 8.10
N ASN A 101 -8.21 14.63 8.17
CA ASN A 101 -7.91 15.60 7.12
C ASN A 101 -7.35 14.96 5.84
N LYS A 102 -6.89 13.70 5.91
CA LYS A 102 -6.42 12.92 4.76
C LYS A 102 -7.51 12.05 4.14
N PHE A 103 -8.70 12.03 4.72
CA PHE A 103 -9.81 11.25 4.20
C PHE A 103 -10.42 11.91 2.98
N PRO A 104 -10.86 11.12 1.98
CA PRO A 104 -11.53 11.66 0.82
C PRO A 104 -12.85 12.32 1.21
N THR A 105 -13.11 13.52 0.68
CA THR A 105 -14.33 14.30 0.93
C THR A 105 -15.43 13.97 -0.07
N GLU A 106 -15.05 13.54 -1.27
CA GLU A 106 -16.00 13.24 -2.35
C GLU A 106 -16.61 11.84 -2.19
N LYS A 107 -17.87 11.68 -2.64
CA LYS A 107 -18.56 10.39 -2.69
C LYS A 107 -17.79 9.40 -3.58
N GLY A 108 -17.47 8.22 -3.03
CA GLY A 108 -16.66 7.22 -3.73
C GLY A 108 -15.18 7.61 -3.90
N GLY A 109 -14.75 8.74 -3.33
CA GLY A 109 -13.36 9.18 -3.36
C GLY A 109 -12.42 8.13 -2.73
N LYS A 110 -11.20 8.03 -3.29
CA LYS A 110 -10.14 7.13 -2.85
C LYS A 110 -8.87 7.93 -2.62
N THR A 111 -8.18 7.66 -1.53
CA THR A 111 -6.85 8.21 -1.20
C THR A 111 -5.92 7.08 -0.81
N GLU A 112 -4.67 7.15 -1.25
CA GLU A 112 -3.62 6.20 -0.86
C GLU A 112 -2.56 6.92 -0.03
N LEU A 113 -2.08 6.25 1.00
CA LEU A 113 -1.06 6.77 1.91
C LEU A 113 -0.09 5.64 2.28
N CYS A 114 1.21 5.90 2.14
CA CYS A 114 2.25 4.98 2.61
C CYS A 114 2.81 5.48 3.95
N PHE A 115 3.00 4.57 4.90
CA PHE A 115 3.61 4.87 6.20
C PHE A 115 4.25 3.62 6.80
N SER A 116 5.19 3.82 7.73
CA SER A 116 5.80 2.73 8.50
C SER A 116 5.15 2.64 9.87
N PHE A 117 4.91 1.42 10.31
CA PHE A 117 4.35 1.10 11.63
C PHE A 117 4.98 -0.20 12.12
N GLU A 118 5.58 -0.21 13.34
CA GLU A 118 6.24 -1.36 13.97
C GLU A 118 7.19 -2.14 13.05
N ASP A 119 8.17 -1.44 12.46
CA ASP A 119 9.17 -2.00 11.54
C ASP A 119 8.61 -2.60 10.24
N ARG A 120 7.36 -2.31 9.90
CA ARG A 120 6.72 -2.67 8.65
C ARG A 120 6.26 -1.46 7.87
N ASP A 121 6.29 -1.57 6.56
CA ASP A 121 5.78 -0.55 5.66
C ASP A 121 4.39 -0.94 5.17
N TYR A 122 3.44 -0.02 5.33
CA TYR A 122 2.06 -0.23 4.91
C TYR A 122 1.65 0.80 3.86
N ARG A 123 0.87 0.33 2.89
CA ARG A 123 0.07 1.18 2.02
C ARG A 123 -1.38 1.13 2.50
N ALA A 124 -1.89 2.27 2.97
CA ALA A 124 -3.29 2.42 3.32
C ALA A 124 -4.10 2.87 2.10
N GLU A 125 -5.14 2.14 1.77
CA GLU A 125 -6.19 2.55 0.86
C GLU A 125 -7.37 3.06 1.67
N ILE A 126 -7.72 4.34 1.51
CA ILE A 126 -8.79 5.01 2.24
C ILE A 126 -9.89 5.35 1.24
N LYS A 127 -11.10 4.82 1.46
CA LYS A 127 -12.23 5.01 0.57
C LYS A 127 -13.44 5.53 1.32
N ARG A 128 -14.11 6.57 0.78
CA ARG A 128 -15.39 7.05 1.30
C ARG A 128 -16.53 6.24 0.67
N VAL A 129 -17.35 5.66 1.51
CA VAL A 129 -18.53 4.87 1.12
C VAL A 129 -19.77 5.52 1.72
N GLU A 130 -20.77 5.78 0.90
CA GLU A 130 -22.07 6.26 1.35
C GLU A 130 -23.07 5.13 1.23
N VAL A 131 -23.78 4.90 2.33
CA VAL A 131 -24.91 3.97 2.39
C VAL A 131 -26.16 4.79 2.48
N GLY A 132 -26.92 4.84 1.39
CA GLY A 132 -28.19 5.52 1.32
C GLY A 132 -29.14 4.70 0.41
N ASN A 133 -30.41 5.09 0.39
CA ASN A 133 -31.37 4.52 -0.54
C ASN A 133 -31.00 4.84 -2.00
N GLU A 134 -30.06 4.10 -2.59
CA GLU A 134 -30.24 3.83 -3.99
C GLU A 134 -31.48 2.91 -4.04
N ALA A 135 -32.65 3.51 -4.16
CA ALA A 135 -33.83 2.81 -4.56
C ALA A 135 -33.51 2.21 -5.93
N GLY A 136 -32.91 1.03 -5.92
CA GLY A 136 -32.86 0.17 -7.09
C GLY A 136 -34.32 0.11 -7.57
N ASP A 137 -34.53 0.21 -8.85
CA ASP A 137 -35.78 0.28 -9.58
C ASP A 137 -36.70 -0.94 -9.34
N TYR A 138 -36.99 -1.23 -8.06
CA TYR A 138 -37.95 -2.23 -7.60
C TYR A 138 -39.35 -1.62 -7.40
N SER A 139 -39.60 -0.40 -7.92
CA SER A 139 -40.84 0.33 -7.77
C SER A 139 -42.03 -0.35 -8.44
N ASN A 140 -41.79 -1.41 -9.24
CA ASN A 140 -42.84 -2.06 -9.99
C ASN A 140 -43.48 -3.29 -9.36
N ILE A 141 -43.03 -3.75 -8.18
CA ILE A 141 -43.55 -5.04 -7.65
C ILE A 141 -44.33 -4.91 -6.32
N THR A 142 -44.08 -3.89 -5.49
CA THR A 142 -44.90 -3.74 -4.27
C THR A 142 -44.87 -2.29 -3.76
N LYS A 143 -46.07 -1.72 -3.45
CA LYS A 143 -46.23 -0.50 -2.65
C LYS A 143 -45.72 -0.74 -1.20
N VAL A 144 -44.42 -1.00 -1.03
CA VAL A 144 -43.80 -1.00 0.28
C VAL A 144 -43.45 0.44 0.59
N LYS A 145 -43.99 0.96 1.67
CA LYS A 145 -43.63 2.26 2.24
C LYS A 145 -42.12 2.34 2.31
N THR A 146 -41.51 3.22 1.51
CA THR A 146 -40.07 3.44 1.45
C THR A 146 -39.61 3.82 2.85
N ILE A 147 -38.89 2.94 3.52
CA ILE A 147 -38.22 3.26 4.80
C ILE A 147 -37.09 4.19 4.38
N HIS A 148 -37.20 5.45 4.77
CA HIS A 148 -36.15 6.44 4.57
C HIS A 148 -34.97 6.05 5.49
N ILE A 149 -33.95 5.42 4.94
CA ILE A 149 -32.68 5.18 5.66
C ILE A 149 -31.89 6.48 5.48
N PRO A 150 -31.48 7.16 6.57
CA PRO A 150 -30.66 8.35 6.45
C PRO A 150 -29.36 8.01 5.72
N GLU A 151 -28.92 8.90 4.84
CA GLU A 151 -27.62 8.75 4.19
C GLU A 151 -26.53 8.74 5.26
N MET A 152 -25.81 7.64 5.35
CA MET A 152 -24.67 7.48 6.25
C MET A 152 -23.39 7.36 5.43
N SER A 153 -22.40 8.18 5.78
CA SER A 153 -21.08 8.14 5.17
C SER A 153 -20.11 7.43 6.10
N PHE A 154 -19.35 6.49 5.54
CA PHE A 154 -18.32 5.73 6.23
C PHE A 154 -16.99 5.88 5.50
N ILE A 155 -15.91 5.74 6.24
CA ILE A 155 -14.56 5.63 5.70
C ILE A 155 -14.11 4.18 5.89
N VAL A 156 -13.73 3.55 4.78
CA VAL A 156 -13.15 2.20 4.78
C VAL A 156 -11.65 2.34 4.58
N VAL A 157 -10.88 1.75 5.48
CA VAL A 157 -9.41 1.73 5.40
C VAL A 157 -8.95 0.30 5.27
N GLY A 158 -8.22 0.02 4.20
CA GLY A 158 -7.52 -1.24 3.99
C GLY A 158 -6.01 -1.02 4.07
N LEU A 159 -5.27 -1.91 4.73
CA LEU A 159 -3.82 -1.89 4.77
C LEU A 159 -3.25 -3.02 3.94
N GLU A 160 -2.22 -2.71 3.18
CA GLU A 160 -1.39 -3.67 2.47
C GLU A 160 0.03 -3.59 3.02
N ASP A 161 0.58 -4.71 3.47
CA ASP A 161 1.98 -4.79 3.88
C ASP A 161 2.86 -4.77 2.63
N ILE A 162 3.62 -3.70 2.45
CA ILE A 162 4.53 -3.49 1.32
C ILE A 162 6.01 -3.61 1.73
N THR A 163 6.29 -4.13 2.92
CA THR A 163 7.64 -4.23 3.48
C THR A 163 8.57 -5.01 2.55
N GLU A 164 8.15 -6.18 2.10
CA GLU A 164 8.95 -6.98 1.18
C GLU A 164 9.15 -6.29 -0.17
N VAL A 165 8.09 -5.67 -0.71
CA VAL A 165 8.17 -4.93 -1.97
C VAL A 165 9.18 -3.79 -1.87
N ASN A 166 9.12 -2.99 -0.79
CA ASN A 166 10.07 -1.92 -0.54
C ASN A 166 11.50 -2.44 -0.36
N MET A 167 11.66 -3.58 0.33
CA MET A 167 12.97 -4.22 0.46
C MET A 167 13.53 -4.67 -0.90
N TYR A 168 12.70 -5.25 -1.78
CA TYR A 168 13.14 -5.65 -3.12
C TYR A 168 13.50 -4.44 -3.99
N ILE A 169 12.69 -3.38 -3.95
CA ILE A 169 12.97 -2.12 -4.67
C ILE A 169 14.29 -1.53 -4.18
N LYS A 170 14.50 -1.46 -2.86
CA LYS A 170 15.74 -0.97 -2.27
C LYS A 170 16.95 -1.81 -2.70
N ARG A 171 16.85 -3.14 -2.58
CA ARG A 171 17.93 -4.05 -3.00
C ARG A 171 18.24 -3.93 -4.50
N GLY A 172 17.21 -3.76 -5.33
CA GLY A 172 17.37 -3.52 -6.76
C GLY A 172 18.15 -2.24 -7.03
N ARG A 173 17.78 -1.15 -6.36
CA ARG A 173 18.47 0.13 -6.46
C ARG A 173 19.89 0.06 -5.91
N ASP A 174 20.11 -0.57 -4.76
CA ASP A 174 21.41 -0.66 -4.11
C ASP A 174 22.44 -1.44 -4.99
N LYS A 175 21.95 -2.39 -5.81
CA LYS A 175 22.76 -3.16 -6.77
C LYS A 175 22.88 -2.50 -8.15
N GLN A 176 22.24 -1.37 -8.38
CA GLN A 176 22.32 -0.66 -9.64
C GLN A 176 23.77 -0.25 -9.95
N LEU A 177 24.19 -0.43 -11.20
CA LEU A 177 25.53 -0.08 -11.62
C LEU A 177 25.72 1.44 -11.66
N VAL A 178 26.81 1.88 -11.07
CA VAL A 178 27.29 3.27 -11.14
C VAL A 178 28.64 3.26 -11.82
N VAL A 179 28.85 4.19 -12.73
CA VAL A 179 30.13 4.40 -13.39
C VAL A 179 30.64 5.79 -13.05
N ALA A 180 31.88 5.88 -12.64
CA ALA A 180 32.58 7.13 -12.43
C ALA A 180 33.73 7.25 -13.44
N VAL A 181 33.87 8.45 -14.00
CA VAL A 181 35.07 8.87 -14.76
C VAL A 181 35.84 9.80 -13.85
N ILE A 182 37.10 9.51 -13.65
CA ILE A 182 38.00 10.25 -12.79
C ILE A 182 39.10 10.83 -13.67
N ASP A 183 39.21 12.14 -13.73
CA ASP A 183 40.26 12.85 -14.45
C ASP A 183 41.19 13.54 -13.45
N ILE A 184 42.50 13.46 -13.69
CA ILE A 184 43.51 14.22 -12.95
C ILE A 184 43.67 15.54 -13.68
N ASP A 185 43.16 16.62 -13.07
CA ASP A 185 43.26 17.95 -13.65
C ASP A 185 44.72 18.45 -13.61
N ASN A 186 45.12 19.20 -14.63
CA ASN A 186 46.46 19.79 -14.75
C ASN A 186 47.59 18.74 -14.68
N TYR A 187 47.34 17.50 -15.20
CA TYR A 187 48.30 16.39 -15.12
C TYR A 187 49.65 16.76 -15.73
N GLU A 188 49.69 17.28 -16.95
CA GLU A 188 50.90 17.69 -17.62
C GLU A 188 51.64 18.78 -16.84
N ASP A 189 50.97 19.87 -16.46
CA ASP A 189 51.55 20.98 -15.70
C ASP A 189 52.05 20.58 -14.30
N SER A 190 51.39 19.60 -13.70
CA SER A 190 51.73 19.08 -12.36
C SER A 190 52.91 18.09 -12.41
N ILE A 191 53.02 17.31 -13.46
CA ILE A 191 54.00 16.22 -13.54
C ILE A 191 55.25 16.61 -14.30
N GLU A 192 55.16 17.36 -15.40
CA GLU A 192 56.34 17.77 -16.24
C GLU A 192 57.31 18.67 -15.47
N ASN A 193 56.79 19.50 -14.55
CA ASN A 193 57.57 20.40 -13.72
C ASN A 193 58.27 19.72 -12.51
N ILE A 194 58.02 18.45 -12.28
CA ILE A 194 58.71 17.67 -11.21
C ILE A 194 60.00 17.10 -11.77
N ALA A 195 61.06 17.01 -10.92
CA ALA A 195 62.29 16.35 -11.26
C ALA A 195 62.03 14.90 -11.78
N GLU A 196 62.54 14.52 -12.94
CA GLU A 196 62.28 13.25 -13.63
C GLU A 196 62.38 12.03 -12.70
N SER A 197 63.32 12.01 -11.78
CA SER A 197 63.47 10.96 -10.78
C SER A 197 62.33 10.80 -9.82
N LYS A 198 61.46 11.82 -9.68
CA LYS A 198 60.29 11.82 -8.76
C LYS A 198 58.96 11.65 -9.51
N GLN A 199 58.88 11.92 -10.81
CA GLN A 199 57.68 11.84 -11.56
C GLN A 199 57.00 10.48 -11.44
N SER A 200 57.69 9.39 -11.70
CA SER A 200 57.13 8.05 -11.59
C SER A 200 56.63 7.68 -10.20
N PHE A 201 57.30 8.23 -9.17
CA PHE A 201 56.87 8.01 -7.77
C PHE A 201 55.59 8.75 -7.47
N VAL A 202 55.46 10.02 -7.91
CA VAL A 202 54.28 10.85 -7.64
C VAL A 202 53.07 10.28 -8.40
N VAL A 203 53.25 9.91 -9.69
CA VAL A 203 52.20 9.28 -10.49
C VAL A 203 51.74 7.99 -9.82
N GLY A 204 52.69 7.09 -9.43
CA GLY A 204 52.35 5.85 -8.76
C GLY A 204 51.63 6.05 -7.39
N LEU A 205 51.95 7.14 -6.70
CA LEU A 205 51.26 7.48 -5.45
C LEU A 205 49.82 7.95 -5.66
N ILE A 206 49.59 8.79 -6.66
CA ILE A 206 48.24 9.24 -7.05
C ILE A 206 47.41 8.02 -7.53
N ASP A 207 47.97 7.21 -8.42
CA ASP A 207 47.34 5.98 -8.91
C ASP A 207 46.91 5.10 -7.72
N LYS A 208 47.82 4.88 -6.77
CA LYS A 208 47.56 4.09 -5.58
C LYS A 208 46.40 4.70 -4.75
N TYR A 209 46.38 6.00 -4.51
CA TYR A 209 45.28 6.64 -3.78
C TYR A 209 43.95 6.45 -4.46
N ILE A 210 43.88 6.53 -5.79
CA ILE A 210 42.65 6.33 -6.55
C ILE A 210 42.21 4.86 -6.41
N TYR A 211 43.11 3.89 -6.61
CA TYR A 211 42.78 2.46 -6.46
C TYR A 211 42.32 2.14 -5.03
N ASP A 212 43.07 2.54 -3.99
CA ASP A 212 42.76 2.27 -2.59
C ASP A 212 41.40 2.90 -2.16
N TYR A 213 41.08 4.08 -2.71
CA TYR A 213 39.82 4.76 -2.42
C TYR A 213 38.61 4.00 -2.95
N PHE A 214 38.66 3.58 -4.19
CA PHE A 214 37.58 2.88 -4.85
C PHE A 214 37.48 1.40 -4.44
N GLU A 215 38.58 0.78 -4.00
CA GLU A 215 38.59 -0.57 -3.45
C GLU A 215 37.72 -0.69 -2.18
N ARG A 216 37.54 0.38 -1.42
CA ARG A 216 36.69 0.44 -0.21
C ARG A 216 35.24 0.00 -0.49
N VAL A 217 34.78 0.11 -1.71
CA VAL A 217 33.42 -0.28 -2.13
C VAL A 217 33.44 -1.45 -3.12
N ASN A 218 34.55 -2.16 -3.22
CA ASN A 218 34.77 -3.23 -4.21
C ASN A 218 34.55 -2.78 -5.65
N ALA A 219 34.92 -1.55 -5.99
CA ALA A 219 34.81 -1.03 -7.33
C ALA A 219 35.79 -1.71 -8.27
N PHE A 220 35.37 -1.97 -9.50
CA PHE A 220 36.28 -2.27 -10.59
C PHE A 220 36.89 -0.94 -11.07
N VAL A 221 38.19 -0.77 -10.99
CA VAL A 221 38.91 0.44 -11.44
C VAL A 221 39.84 0.09 -12.58
N LYS A 222 39.82 0.91 -13.63
CA LYS A 222 40.73 0.76 -14.76
C LYS A 222 41.27 2.13 -15.17
N LYS A 223 42.60 2.25 -15.22
CA LYS A 223 43.29 3.36 -15.86
C LYS A 223 43.16 3.24 -17.38
N ILE A 224 42.65 4.27 -18.05
CA ILE A 224 42.39 4.31 -19.48
C ILE A 224 43.48 5.10 -20.19
N ASP A 225 43.86 6.23 -19.58
CA ASP A 225 44.86 7.14 -20.05
C ASP A 225 45.81 7.53 -18.91
N GLU A 226 46.85 8.30 -19.20
CA GLU A 226 47.83 8.73 -18.19
C GLU A 226 47.17 9.50 -17.05
N ASP A 227 46.14 10.30 -17.36
CA ASP A 227 45.41 11.17 -16.47
C ASP A 227 43.97 10.70 -16.15
N ARG A 228 43.51 9.59 -16.76
CA ARG A 228 42.08 9.20 -16.72
C ARG A 228 41.87 7.79 -16.25
N PHE A 229 40.87 7.63 -15.33
CA PHE A 229 40.38 6.36 -14.84
C PHE A 229 38.87 6.21 -15.03
N ILE A 230 38.44 4.97 -15.18
CA ILE A 230 37.03 4.59 -15.02
C ILE A 230 36.91 3.67 -13.81
N ALA A 231 35.92 3.94 -12.98
CA ALA A 231 35.50 3.06 -11.92
C ALA A 231 34.05 2.62 -12.12
N ALA A 232 33.78 1.34 -11.86
CA ALA A 232 32.43 0.77 -11.90
C ALA A 232 32.14 0.10 -10.55
N PHE A 233 31.02 0.47 -9.92
CA PHE A 233 30.64 0.02 -8.59
C PHE A 233 29.12 0.06 -8.44
N THR A 234 28.60 -0.31 -7.29
CA THR A 234 27.15 -0.34 -7.03
C THR A 234 26.66 0.95 -6.36
N TYR A 235 25.35 1.21 -6.43
CA TYR A 235 24.75 2.44 -5.87
C TYR A 235 24.94 2.56 -4.35
N ASP A 236 24.97 1.45 -3.62
CA ASP A 236 25.30 1.44 -2.18
C ASP A 236 26.73 1.94 -1.95
N GLY A 237 27.68 1.59 -2.82
CA GLY A 237 29.03 2.13 -2.82
C GLY A 237 29.08 3.65 -3.01
N LEU A 238 28.23 4.19 -3.93
CA LEU A 238 28.11 5.65 -4.09
C LEU A 238 27.68 6.33 -2.78
N SER A 239 26.79 5.72 -2.02
CA SER A 239 26.32 6.24 -0.75
C SER A 239 27.46 6.37 0.30
N VAL A 240 28.46 5.49 0.23
CA VAL A 240 29.67 5.58 1.06
C VAL A 240 30.48 6.82 0.70
N PHE A 241 30.71 7.06 -0.60
CA PHE A 241 31.47 8.21 -1.08
C PHE A 241 30.77 9.56 -0.82
N ILE A 242 29.43 9.62 -0.93
CA ILE A 242 28.66 10.81 -0.59
C ILE A 242 28.78 11.13 0.91
N LYS A 243 28.73 10.13 1.79
CA LYS A 243 28.92 10.34 3.25
C LYS A 243 30.33 10.80 3.59
N ASP A 244 31.31 10.30 2.87
CA ASP A 244 32.72 10.65 2.98
C ASP A 244 33.07 11.98 2.30
N GLN A 245 32.09 12.63 1.64
CA GLN A 245 32.26 13.88 0.89
C GLN A 245 33.39 13.81 -0.16
N PHE A 246 33.61 12.64 -0.75
CA PHE A 246 34.68 12.39 -1.71
C PHE A 246 36.06 12.82 -1.20
N SER A 247 36.47 12.37 -0.03
CA SER A 247 37.74 12.73 0.64
C SER A 247 38.99 12.51 -0.23
N ILE A 248 38.90 11.69 -1.28
CA ILE A 248 39.96 11.48 -2.26
C ILE A 248 40.41 12.78 -2.93
N LEU A 249 39.50 13.74 -3.15
CA LEU A 249 39.81 15.01 -3.76
C LEU A 249 40.86 15.80 -2.96
N GLU A 250 40.70 15.84 -1.64
CA GLU A 250 41.67 16.48 -0.74
C GLU A 250 42.92 15.63 -0.56
N THR A 251 42.80 14.31 -0.58
CA THR A 251 43.95 13.40 -0.45
C THR A 251 44.93 13.59 -1.60
N VAL A 252 44.45 13.65 -2.86
CA VAL A 252 45.31 13.86 -4.02
C VAL A 252 45.90 15.27 -4.04
N LYS A 253 45.12 16.27 -3.71
CA LYS A 253 45.56 17.67 -3.60
C LYS A 253 46.66 17.85 -2.54
N SER A 254 46.69 17.01 -1.52
CA SER A 254 47.69 17.08 -0.44
C SER A 254 49.02 16.37 -0.74
N VAL A 255 49.17 15.78 -1.94
CA VAL A 255 50.41 15.11 -2.34
C VAL A 255 51.54 16.15 -2.46
N ASP A 256 52.64 15.92 -1.71
CA ASP A 256 53.80 16.82 -1.77
C ASP A 256 54.62 16.60 -3.04
N ILE A 257 54.45 17.51 -3.99
CA ILE A 257 55.18 17.51 -5.28
C ILE A 257 56.24 18.61 -5.38
N GLY A 258 56.39 19.43 -4.34
CA GLY A 258 57.31 20.59 -4.29
C GLY A 258 56.62 21.94 -4.19
N LYS A 259 57.37 22.97 -3.79
CA LYS A 259 56.77 24.30 -3.47
C LYS A 259 56.38 25.14 -4.65
N ASP A 260 56.99 24.89 -5.83
CA ASP A 260 56.81 25.75 -7.02
C ASP A 260 56.05 24.99 -8.16
N VAL A 261 55.35 23.93 -7.82
CA VAL A 261 54.64 23.09 -8.79
C VAL A 261 53.12 23.21 -8.54
N ILE A 262 52.35 23.22 -9.63
CA ILE A 262 50.87 23.22 -9.56
C ILE A 262 50.40 21.89 -8.98
N GLN A 263 49.62 21.93 -7.90
CA GLN A 263 49.10 20.73 -7.26
C GLN A 263 48.07 20.02 -8.14
N PRO A 264 48.14 18.68 -8.30
CA PRO A 264 47.13 17.92 -9.04
C PRO A 264 45.80 17.97 -8.30
N THR A 265 44.74 18.11 -9.03
CA THR A 265 43.36 17.99 -8.51
C THR A 265 42.62 16.87 -9.26
N LEU A 266 41.52 16.41 -8.71
CA LEU A 266 40.68 15.41 -9.37
C LEU A 266 39.33 16.00 -9.73
N SER A 267 38.85 15.65 -10.91
CA SER A 267 37.47 15.81 -11.32
C SER A 267 36.79 14.44 -11.44
N ILE A 268 35.64 14.26 -10.80
CA ILE A 268 34.90 13.00 -10.79
C ILE A 268 33.50 13.20 -11.38
N GLY A 269 33.28 12.65 -12.56
CA GLY A 269 31.98 12.59 -13.20
C GLY A 269 31.28 11.26 -12.89
N ILE A 270 30.06 11.27 -12.35
CA ILE A 270 29.32 10.07 -11.92
C ILE A 270 28.05 9.93 -12.73
N GLY A 271 27.84 8.73 -13.31
CA GLY A 271 26.62 8.30 -13.97
C GLY A 271 26.03 7.07 -13.28
N ALA A 272 24.76 7.16 -12.86
CA ALA A 272 24.02 6.01 -12.37
C ALA A 272 23.06 5.54 -13.46
N GLY A 273 23.01 4.23 -13.71
CA GLY A 273 22.05 3.64 -14.63
C GLY A 273 20.60 3.81 -14.10
N SER A 274 19.63 3.98 -14.98
CA SER A 274 18.19 4.08 -14.65
C SER A 274 17.52 2.70 -14.71
#